data_b87075789e148f173937e0262c088bcc
#
_entry.id   b87075789e148f173937e0262c088bcc
#
_cell.length_a   1.000
_cell.length_b   1.000
_cell.length_c   1.000
_cell.angle_alpha   90.00
_cell.angle_beta   90.00
_cell.angle_gamma   90.00
#
_symmetry.space_group_name_H-M   'P 1'
#
loop_
_entity.id
_entity.type
_entity.pdbx_description
1 polymer ?
#
loop_
_entity_poly.entity_id
_entity_poly.type
_entity_poly.pdbx_seq_one_letter_code
_entity_poly.pdbx_strand_id
1 'polypeptide(L)'
;MVTPMNRRSFLAMTGLAGAGLLGAGSLAGCGSGSGSGSTYTIQFWEAFQFSNESQFFTDYFVTPFNNSHKNIQVELTLKQIQTLFPAESTALAAGSGPDIIVADGSTQVIPFVKAGQLLPLDHYSTKYGWDKLIIPWAFEASKYKNKLWSLPNVYETMVIYNNPATFSKYGWTQPKSLSDLESLMQDAAGHGMQPITAGNADWKGANEWFVTMMWNHFAGPDALYQALSGQIKWTDPVFVDAITTLNNWFQKGWVGKSVDDYFTYHFPQCYTMLAKEQAAMYWSGTWELAALPPYFGKKAGNDATWSWFPTPPLASGIPPILYELSIGGTYSINAKSQNPDAVAQYLAWYFANKEGIAKSLKLFGSEPPPVHLTSADFPAGTNPNDSRVYEELAVYSAKNLIGYTTWTFWPPKSDTYIINEFENVITKKTTPAAYCAGLQTIFEQEFKQGLVPPLFKPATY
;
A
#
# COMPACT_ATOMS: atom_id res chain seq x y z
N MET A 1 -16.89 -31.89 -14.33
CA MET A 1 -17.30 -31.36 -15.67
C MET A 1 -18.32 -30.29 -15.40
N VAL A 2 -17.93 -29.03 -15.49
CA VAL A 2 -18.84 -27.88 -15.37
C VAL A 2 -18.82 -27.19 -16.73
N THR A 3 -19.99 -27.15 -17.34
CA THR A 3 -20.21 -26.60 -18.70
C THR A 3 -20.13 -25.08 -18.65
N PRO A 4 -19.46 -24.38 -19.60
CA PRO A 4 -19.38 -22.92 -19.59
C PRO A 4 -20.73 -22.31 -20.05
N MET A 5 -21.25 -21.39 -19.25
CA MET A 5 -22.45 -20.60 -19.54
C MET A 5 -22.22 -19.57 -20.62
N ASN A 6 -23.05 -19.59 -21.65
CA ASN A 6 -22.95 -18.78 -22.87
C ASN A 6 -23.50 -17.38 -22.64
N ARG A 7 -22.83 -16.35 -23.23
CA ARG A 7 -23.08 -14.89 -23.10
C ARG A 7 -24.47 -14.38 -23.58
N ARG A 8 -25.38 -15.24 -24.00
CA ARG A 8 -26.69 -14.85 -24.55
C ARG A 8 -27.87 -14.91 -23.56
N SER A 9 -27.66 -15.37 -22.32
CA SER A 9 -28.75 -15.52 -21.34
C SER A 9 -28.92 -14.35 -20.37
N PHE A 10 -28.16 -13.26 -20.50
CA PHE A 10 -28.20 -12.14 -19.56
C PHE A 10 -29.09 -10.96 -19.99
N LEU A 11 -29.73 -11.03 -21.16
CA LEU A 11 -30.52 -9.92 -21.71
C LEU A 11 -32.04 -10.15 -21.77
N ALA A 12 -32.58 -11.11 -21.04
CA ALA A 12 -33.98 -11.49 -21.09
C ALA A 12 -34.75 -11.41 -19.74
N MET A 13 -34.37 -10.49 -18.83
CA MET A 13 -35.15 -10.24 -17.61
C MET A 13 -35.14 -8.76 -17.20
N THR A 14 -35.63 -7.89 -18.12
CA THR A 14 -36.09 -6.56 -17.76
C THR A 14 -37.29 -6.21 -18.62
N GLY A 15 -38.47 -6.45 -18.06
CA GLY A 15 -39.73 -5.98 -18.62
C GLY A 15 -40.89 -6.63 -17.87
N LEU A 16 -41.53 -5.87 -17.02
CA LEU A 16 -42.96 -5.80 -16.75
C LEU A 16 -43.27 -5.51 -15.27
N ALA A 17 -44.09 -4.56 -15.17
CA ALA A 17 -45.03 -4.16 -14.12
C ALA A 17 -44.60 -2.85 -13.43
N GLY A 18 -45.28 -1.78 -13.49
CA GLY A 18 -46.69 -1.53 -13.80
C GLY A 18 -47.22 -0.52 -12.81
N ALA A 19 -47.81 0.51 -13.31
CA ALA A 19 -48.36 1.70 -12.63
C ALA A 19 -49.33 1.39 -11.47
N GLY A 20 -49.39 2.37 -10.53
CA GLY A 20 -50.61 2.59 -9.74
C GLY A 20 -50.35 2.76 -8.26
N LEU A 21 -50.41 3.97 -7.73
CA LEU A 21 -51.52 4.55 -7.00
C LEU A 21 -51.06 5.81 -6.24
N LEU A 22 -51.62 6.91 -6.72
CA LEU A 22 -51.67 8.16 -5.96
C LEU A 22 -52.60 7.97 -4.76
N GLY A 23 -52.08 8.25 -3.57
CA GLY A 23 -52.87 8.35 -2.35
C GLY A 23 -52.45 9.59 -1.56
N ALA A 24 -53.17 10.68 -1.78
CA ALA A 24 -53.11 11.87 -0.95
C ALA A 24 -53.80 11.60 0.39
N GLY A 25 -53.09 11.85 1.49
CA GLY A 25 -53.60 11.72 2.86
C GLY A 25 -52.92 12.71 3.80
N SER A 26 -53.52 13.83 3.91
CA SER A 26 -53.62 14.92 4.92
C SER A 26 -52.87 14.78 6.23
N LEU A 27 -52.07 15.78 6.51
CA LEU A 27 -51.97 16.69 7.67
C LEU A 27 -52.66 16.30 8.97
N ALA A 28 -51.86 16.35 10.02
CA ALA A 28 -52.06 16.98 11.33
C ALA A 28 -51.58 16.09 12.48
N GLY A 29 -50.66 16.59 13.22
CA GLY A 29 -50.21 16.01 14.48
C GLY A 29 -49.02 16.77 15.04
N CYS A 30 -49.23 18.00 15.55
CA CYS A 30 -48.28 18.61 16.48
C CYS A 30 -48.19 17.73 17.72
N GLY A 31 -47.07 17.03 17.86
CA GLY A 31 -46.68 16.34 19.06
C GLY A 31 -45.29 16.85 19.42
N SER A 32 -45.22 17.75 20.41
CA SER A 32 -44.01 18.09 21.15
C SER A 32 -43.49 16.85 21.86
N GLY A 33 -42.61 16.12 21.21
CA GLY A 33 -41.85 15.00 21.76
C GLY A 33 -40.40 15.39 21.85
N SER A 34 -39.88 15.42 23.06
CA SER A 34 -38.49 15.60 23.45
C SER A 34 -37.54 14.86 22.49
N GLY A 35 -36.59 15.62 21.94
CA GLY A 35 -35.67 15.17 20.92
C GLY A 35 -34.84 13.94 21.30
N SER A 36 -35.19 12.83 20.74
CA SER A 36 -34.18 11.79 20.43
C SER A 36 -33.41 12.32 19.23
N GLY A 37 -32.19 12.84 19.48
CA GLY A 37 -31.30 13.24 18.37
C GLY A 37 -31.15 12.07 17.39
N SER A 38 -31.44 12.35 16.12
CA SER A 38 -31.29 11.35 15.07
C SER A 38 -29.85 10.84 15.05
N THR A 39 -29.67 9.52 15.18
CA THR A 39 -28.37 8.88 15.05
C THR A 39 -27.88 9.05 13.62
N TYR A 40 -26.66 9.54 13.44
CA TYR A 40 -25.99 9.59 12.15
C TYR A 40 -25.17 8.32 11.94
N THR A 41 -25.31 7.70 10.78
CA THR A 41 -24.54 6.50 10.40
C THR A 41 -23.48 6.87 9.39
N ILE A 42 -22.22 6.70 9.76
CA ILE A 42 -21.05 6.87 8.91
C ILE A 42 -20.95 5.64 8.02
N GLN A 43 -21.01 5.81 6.71
CA GLN A 43 -20.79 4.76 5.72
C GLN A 43 -19.29 4.61 5.46
N PHE A 44 -18.73 3.45 5.72
CA PHE A 44 -17.33 3.15 5.55
C PHE A 44 -17.14 1.87 4.74
N TRP A 45 -16.47 1.98 3.57
CA TRP A 45 -16.07 0.84 2.76
C TRP A 45 -14.61 0.54 3.00
N GLU A 46 -14.29 -0.74 3.23
CA GLU A 46 -12.92 -1.17 3.50
C GLU A 46 -12.68 -2.55 2.88
N ALA A 47 -11.42 -2.87 2.61
CA ALA A 47 -10.98 -4.17 2.17
C ALA A 47 -9.94 -4.73 3.15
N PHE A 48 -10.05 -6.01 3.46
CA PHE A 48 -9.11 -6.73 4.30
C PHE A 48 -8.59 -7.96 3.56
N GLN A 49 -7.36 -8.31 3.83
CA GLN A 49 -6.73 -9.48 3.25
C GLN A 49 -7.34 -10.78 3.79
N PHE A 50 -7.74 -10.80 5.07
CA PHE A 50 -8.29 -11.96 5.75
C PHE A 50 -9.63 -11.67 6.44
N SER A 51 -10.53 -12.66 6.46
CA SER A 51 -11.84 -12.51 7.11
C SER A 51 -11.76 -12.30 8.62
N ASN A 52 -10.78 -12.89 9.30
CA ASN A 52 -10.55 -12.70 10.74
C ASN A 52 -10.00 -11.32 11.07
N GLU A 53 -9.29 -10.69 10.15
CA GLU A 53 -8.84 -9.29 10.27
C GLU A 53 -10.03 -8.33 10.24
N SER A 54 -10.98 -8.55 9.35
CA SER A 54 -12.21 -7.76 9.29
C SER A 54 -13.07 -7.87 10.57
N GLN A 55 -13.13 -9.06 11.16
CA GLN A 55 -13.80 -9.24 12.44
C GLN A 55 -13.08 -8.49 13.56
N PHE A 56 -11.74 -8.56 13.60
CA PHE A 56 -10.93 -7.80 14.56
C PHE A 56 -11.15 -6.30 14.39
N PHE A 57 -11.15 -5.79 13.16
CA PHE A 57 -11.40 -4.37 12.90
C PHE A 57 -12.77 -3.94 13.43
N THR A 58 -13.78 -4.76 13.20
CA THR A 58 -15.13 -4.55 13.76
C THR A 58 -15.10 -4.52 15.30
N ASP A 59 -14.43 -5.46 15.93
CA ASP A 59 -14.40 -5.62 17.39
C ASP A 59 -13.59 -4.53 18.10
N TYR A 60 -12.54 -4.01 17.46
CA TYR A 60 -11.65 -3.05 18.09
C TYR A 60 -11.80 -1.61 17.58
N PHE A 61 -12.33 -1.40 16.37
CA PHE A 61 -12.42 -0.07 15.77
C PHE A 61 -13.86 0.38 15.42
N VAL A 62 -14.81 -0.52 15.31
CA VAL A 62 -16.20 -0.16 15.02
C VAL A 62 -17.10 -0.29 16.25
N THR A 63 -17.20 -1.48 16.82
CA THR A 63 -18.09 -1.77 17.95
C THR A 63 -17.81 -0.89 19.18
N PRO A 64 -16.55 -0.68 19.64
CA PRO A 64 -16.29 0.17 20.79
C PRO A 64 -16.64 1.65 20.54
N PHE A 65 -16.40 2.15 19.33
CA PHE A 65 -16.83 3.48 18.95
C PHE A 65 -18.36 3.61 19.01
N ASN A 66 -19.08 2.69 18.38
CA ASN A 66 -20.53 2.67 18.31
C ASN A 66 -21.15 2.59 19.72
N ASN A 67 -20.54 1.82 20.63
CA ASN A 67 -21.02 1.71 22.02
C ASN A 67 -20.81 2.98 22.83
N SER A 68 -19.76 3.74 22.57
CA SER A 68 -19.42 4.97 23.30
C SER A 68 -20.07 6.24 22.72
N HIS A 69 -20.54 6.20 21.46
CA HIS A 69 -21.09 7.35 20.73
C HIS A 69 -22.55 7.10 20.32
N LYS A 70 -23.50 7.46 21.19
CA LYS A 70 -24.94 7.13 21.00
C LYS A 70 -25.57 7.78 19.76
N ASN A 71 -25.06 8.94 19.34
CA ASN A 71 -25.63 9.71 18.22
C ASN A 71 -24.84 9.52 16.91
N ILE A 72 -23.78 8.71 16.94
CA ILE A 72 -22.92 8.42 15.77
C ILE A 72 -22.69 6.92 15.74
N GLN A 73 -22.92 6.31 14.58
CA GLN A 73 -22.62 4.90 14.37
C GLN A 73 -21.75 4.77 13.12
N VAL A 74 -20.87 3.79 13.09
CA VAL A 74 -20.10 3.39 11.89
C VAL A 74 -20.70 2.11 11.34
N GLU A 75 -21.04 2.12 10.08
CA GLU A 75 -21.45 0.94 9.30
C GLU A 75 -20.35 0.58 8.32
N LEU A 76 -19.68 -0.55 8.60
CA LEU A 76 -18.58 -1.06 7.79
C LEU A 76 -19.12 -1.98 6.68
N THR A 77 -18.82 -1.65 5.42
CA THR A 77 -19.10 -2.51 4.27
C THR A 77 -17.79 -3.08 3.73
N LEU A 78 -17.67 -4.40 3.74
CA LEU A 78 -16.48 -5.08 3.21
C LEU A 78 -16.53 -5.18 1.69
N LYS A 79 -15.42 -4.88 1.04
CA LYS A 79 -15.19 -5.00 -0.40
C LYS A 79 -13.99 -5.91 -0.67
N GLN A 80 -13.94 -6.47 -1.86
CA GLN A 80 -12.69 -7.08 -2.36
C GLN A 80 -11.73 -5.96 -2.74
N ILE A 81 -10.44 -6.11 -2.44
CA ILE A 81 -9.43 -5.06 -2.71
C ILE A 81 -9.43 -4.64 -4.20
N GLN A 82 -9.58 -5.58 -5.12
CA GLN A 82 -9.62 -5.30 -6.56
C GLN A 82 -10.84 -4.48 -7.00
N THR A 83 -11.88 -4.42 -6.18
CA THR A 83 -13.14 -3.71 -6.49
C THR A 83 -13.36 -2.47 -5.65
N LEU A 84 -12.67 -2.31 -4.52
CA LEU A 84 -12.83 -1.17 -3.60
C LEU A 84 -12.57 0.16 -4.31
N PHE A 85 -11.37 0.37 -4.80
CA PHE A 85 -10.97 1.64 -5.44
C PHE A 85 -11.78 1.98 -6.70
N PRO A 86 -12.06 1.04 -7.65
CA PRO A 86 -12.96 1.31 -8.76
C PRO A 86 -14.39 1.65 -8.32
N ALA A 87 -14.91 0.98 -7.28
CA ALA A 87 -16.27 1.25 -6.78
C ALA A 87 -16.37 2.63 -6.13
N GLU A 88 -15.38 3.03 -5.32
CA GLU A 88 -15.31 4.36 -4.73
C GLU A 88 -15.19 5.45 -5.81
N SER A 89 -14.26 5.29 -6.75
CA SER A 89 -14.08 6.22 -7.86
C SER A 89 -15.39 6.43 -8.66
N THR A 90 -16.12 5.34 -8.90
CA THR A 90 -17.42 5.39 -9.61
C THR A 90 -18.47 6.11 -8.78
N ALA A 91 -18.58 5.78 -7.49
CA ALA A 91 -19.55 6.39 -6.59
C ALA A 91 -19.27 7.88 -6.38
N LEU A 92 -18.01 8.28 -6.19
CA LEU A 92 -17.60 9.67 -6.08
C LEU A 92 -17.88 10.46 -7.35
N ALA A 93 -17.65 9.90 -8.54
CA ALA A 93 -17.98 10.53 -9.82
C ALA A 93 -19.50 10.74 -9.98
N ALA A 94 -20.31 9.87 -9.39
CA ALA A 94 -21.76 10.00 -9.34
C ALA A 94 -22.27 10.97 -8.23
N GLY A 95 -21.36 11.56 -7.43
CA GLY A 95 -21.70 12.45 -6.32
C GLY A 95 -22.27 11.73 -5.10
N SER A 96 -21.91 10.47 -4.92
CA SER A 96 -22.34 9.57 -3.83
C SER A 96 -21.13 8.84 -3.22
N GLY A 97 -21.36 7.71 -2.56
CA GLY A 97 -20.30 6.88 -2.01
C GLY A 97 -20.25 6.90 -0.49
N PRO A 98 -19.25 6.24 0.11
CA PRO A 98 -19.09 6.23 1.56
C PRO A 98 -18.66 7.60 2.09
N ASP A 99 -18.81 7.81 3.39
CA ASP A 99 -18.35 9.03 4.06
C ASP A 99 -16.83 9.08 4.21
N ILE A 100 -16.21 7.91 4.42
CA ILE A 100 -14.76 7.74 4.48
C ILE A 100 -14.31 7.15 3.15
N ILE A 101 -13.40 7.84 2.49
CA ILE A 101 -12.81 7.42 1.21
C ILE A 101 -11.45 6.81 1.49
N VAL A 102 -11.23 5.61 0.98
CA VAL A 102 -9.97 4.88 1.04
C VAL A 102 -9.20 5.08 -0.27
N ALA A 103 -7.92 5.34 -0.20
CA ALA A 103 -7.07 5.41 -1.38
C ALA A 103 -5.76 4.67 -1.13
N ASP A 104 -5.21 4.08 -2.19
CA ASP A 104 -3.94 3.36 -2.18
C ASP A 104 -2.78 4.38 -2.28
N GLY A 105 -2.38 4.90 -1.12
CA GLY A 105 -1.33 5.91 -1.00
C GLY A 105 -1.73 7.35 -1.27
N SER A 106 -0.82 8.26 -0.94
CA SER A 106 -1.05 9.72 -1.06
C SER A 106 -1.21 10.19 -2.51
N THR A 107 -0.55 9.52 -3.44
CA THR A 107 -0.61 9.81 -4.88
C THR A 107 -2.05 9.72 -5.41
N GLN A 108 -2.79 8.70 -5.00
CA GLN A 108 -4.15 8.45 -5.47
C GLN A 108 -5.20 9.42 -4.89
N VAL A 109 -4.87 10.16 -3.85
CA VAL A 109 -5.73 11.22 -3.27
C VAL A 109 -5.83 12.44 -4.21
N ILE A 110 -4.75 12.77 -4.94
CA ILE A 110 -4.66 13.98 -5.76
C ILE A 110 -5.77 14.10 -6.83
N PRO A 111 -6.11 13.05 -7.60
CA PRO A 111 -7.23 13.10 -8.55
C PRO A 111 -8.57 13.45 -7.89
N PHE A 112 -8.87 12.89 -6.73
CA PHE A 112 -10.11 13.17 -5.98
C PHE A 112 -10.16 14.62 -5.48
N VAL A 113 -9.02 15.15 -5.01
CA VAL A 113 -8.91 16.58 -4.62
C VAL A 113 -9.16 17.49 -5.81
N LYS A 114 -8.55 17.20 -6.97
CA LYS A 114 -8.74 18.00 -8.20
C LYS A 114 -10.19 17.97 -8.71
N ALA A 115 -10.89 16.87 -8.49
CA ALA A 115 -12.31 16.72 -8.82
C ALA A 115 -13.25 17.35 -7.77
N GLY A 116 -12.72 17.90 -6.64
CA GLY A 116 -13.53 18.47 -5.57
C GLY A 116 -14.35 17.44 -4.80
N GLN A 117 -13.87 16.21 -4.74
CA GLN A 117 -14.58 15.08 -4.14
C GLN A 117 -14.24 14.86 -2.66
N LEU A 118 -13.19 15.50 -2.17
CA LEU A 118 -12.73 15.40 -0.77
C LEU A 118 -12.83 16.73 -0.04
N LEU A 119 -12.96 16.68 1.27
CA LEU A 119 -12.89 17.86 2.15
C LEU A 119 -11.46 18.09 2.63
N PRO A 120 -11.00 19.37 2.74
CA PRO A 120 -9.74 19.67 3.40
C PRO A 120 -9.86 19.41 4.90
N LEU A 121 -8.83 18.80 5.49
CA LEU A 121 -8.83 18.31 6.86
C LEU A 121 -8.11 19.22 7.85
N ASP A 122 -7.60 20.41 7.43
CA ASP A 122 -6.79 21.31 8.27
C ASP A 122 -7.50 21.72 9.55
N HIS A 123 -8.80 22.05 9.45
CA HIS A 123 -9.62 22.40 10.61
C HIS A 123 -9.69 21.25 11.63
N TYR A 124 -9.92 20.03 11.15
CA TYR A 124 -9.99 18.85 11.99
C TYR A 124 -8.63 18.47 12.56
N SER A 125 -7.55 18.64 11.79
CA SER A 125 -6.20 18.43 12.28
C SER A 125 -5.88 19.34 13.47
N THR A 126 -6.24 20.62 13.38
CA THR A 126 -6.09 21.56 14.50
C THR A 126 -6.95 21.15 15.71
N LYS A 127 -8.20 20.72 15.45
CA LYS A 127 -9.15 20.34 16.52
C LYS A 127 -8.72 19.08 17.26
N TYR A 128 -8.17 18.08 16.55
CA TYR A 128 -7.85 16.76 17.11
C TYR A 128 -6.36 16.52 17.30
N GLY A 129 -5.48 17.46 16.91
CA GLY A 129 -4.03 17.37 17.09
C GLY A 129 -3.37 16.28 16.22
N TRP A 130 -3.87 16.05 14.99
CA TRP A 130 -3.35 15.02 14.10
C TRP A 130 -1.90 15.28 13.67
N ASP A 131 -1.49 16.54 13.59
CA ASP A 131 -0.11 16.97 13.36
C ASP A 131 0.90 16.50 14.43
N LYS A 132 0.40 16.19 15.65
CA LYS A 132 1.21 15.69 16.76
C LYS A 132 1.10 14.17 16.93
N LEU A 133 0.03 13.58 16.41
CA LEU A 133 -0.26 12.15 16.52
C LEU A 133 0.43 11.36 15.42
N ILE A 134 0.38 11.87 14.20
CA ILE A 134 0.98 11.23 13.01
C ILE A 134 2.44 11.66 12.90
N ILE A 135 3.33 10.74 12.53
CA ILE A 135 4.75 11.06 12.33
C ILE A 135 4.92 12.14 11.25
N PRO A 136 5.86 13.10 11.44
CA PRO A 136 5.88 14.34 10.65
C PRO A 136 5.93 14.14 9.14
N TRP A 137 6.76 13.22 8.64
CA TRP A 137 6.87 13.02 7.20
C TRP A 137 5.57 12.48 6.57
N ALA A 138 4.89 11.54 7.25
CA ALA A 138 3.65 10.95 6.76
C ALA A 138 2.49 11.97 6.77
N PHE A 139 2.47 12.83 7.79
CA PHE A 139 1.54 13.95 7.86
C PHE A 139 1.76 14.94 6.70
N GLU A 140 3.01 15.28 6.40
CA GLU A 140 3.34 16.17 5.26
C GLU A 140 3.05 15.50 3.92
N ALA A 141 3.39 14.20 3.73
CA ALA A 141 3.10 13.47 2.50
C ALA A 141 1.59 13.34 2.20
N SER A 142 0.72 13.54 3.20
CA SER A 142 -0.74 13.54 3.05
C SER A 142 -1.33 14.91 2.65
N LYS A 143 -0.45 15.89 2.40
CA LYS A 143 -0.85 17.23 1.94
C LYS A 143 -0.76 17.35 0.42
N TYR A 144 -1.64 18.16 -0.13
CA TYR A 144 -1.54 18.66 -1.50
C TYR A 144 -1.85 20.15 -1.53
N LYS A 145 -0.97 20.95 -2.16
CA LYS A 145 -1.01 22.43 -2.16
C LYS A 145 -1.14 23.03 -0.75
N ASN A 146 -0.31 22.55 0.17
CA ASN A 146 -0.24 22.97 1.57
C ASN A 146 -1.52 22.75 2.39
N LYS A 147 -2.43 21.90 1.94
CA LYS A 147 -3.63 21.50 2.68
C LYS A 147 -3.63 20.01 2.93
N LEU A 148 -4.07 19.61 4.11
CA LEU A 148 -4.27 18.21 4.46
C LEU A 148 -5.56 17.69 3.82
N TRP A 149 -5.48 16.55 3.10
CA TRP A 149 -6.62 15.97 2.40
C TRP A 149 -6.93 14.54 2.81
N SER A 150 -5.97 13.87 3.43
CA SER A 150 -6.10 12.50 3.90
C SER A 150 -5.35 12.31 5.20
N LEU A 151 -5.64 11.20 5.89
CA LEU A 151 -4.87 10.70 7.02
C LEU A 151 -4.25 9.37 6.60
N PRO A 152 -2.93 9.19 6.73
CA PRO A 152 -2.27 7.94 6.35
C PRO A 152 -2.65 6.85 7.35
N ASN A 153 -3.25 5.76 6.87
CA ASN A 153 -3.70 4.67 7.73
C ASN A 153 -2.84 3.41 7.64
N VAL A 154 -1.91 3.37 6.69
CA VAL A 154 -0.96 2.26 6.51
C VAL A 154 0.45 2.80 6.34
N TYR A 155 1.38 2.31 7.17
CA TYR A 155 2.80 2.65 7.15
C TYR A 155 3.61 1.44 6.69
N GLU A 156 4.27 1.57 5.56
CA GLU A 156 4.93 0.48 4.86
C GLU A 156 6.41 0.76 4.58
N THR A 157 7.13 -0.27 4.23
CA THR A 157 8.44 -0.21 3.56
C THR A 157 8.69 -1.49 2.78
N MET A 158 9.76 -1.50 1.97
CA MET A 158 10.18 -2.67 1.21
C MET A 158 11.29 -3.43 1.94
N VAL A 159 11.24 -4.76 1.89
CA VAL A 159 12.24 -5.65 2.49
C VAL A 159 12.43 -6.90 1.62
N ILE A 160 13.45 -7.70 1.93
CA ILE A 160 13.70 -8.99 1.29
C ILE A 160 13.40 -10.10 2.29
N TYR A 161 12.38 -10.88 2.03
CA TYR A 161 12.02 -12.05 2.83
C TYR A 161 12.85 -13.27 2.46
N ASN A 162 13.14 -14.10 3.46
CA ASN A 162 13.89 -15.33 3.30
C ASN A 162 13.44 -16.40 4.29
N ASN A 163 13.85 -17.66 4.01
CA ASN A 163 13.79 -18.75 4.96
C ASN A 163 15.19 -18.93 5.59
N PRO A 164 15.37 -18.66 6.90
CA PRO A 164 16.68 -18.78 7.56
C PRO A 164 17.31 -20.17 7.48
N ALA A 165 16.48 -21.23 7.46
CA ALA A 165 16.97 -22.60 7.35
C ALA A 165 17.61 -22.83 5.96
N THR A 166 17.01 -22.28 4.89
CA THR A 166 17.58 -22.32 3.54
C THR A 166 18.91 -21.58 3.48
N PHE A 167 18.98 -20.39 4.06
CA PHE A 167 20.21 -19.61 4.09
C PHE A 167 21.32 -20.36 4.85
N SER A 168 21.02 -20.94 6.01
CA SER A 168 21.98 -21.75 6.77
C SER A 168 22.44 -22.98 6.01
N LYS A 169 21.54 -23.69 5.32
CA LYS A 169 21.82 -24.89 4.55
C LYS A 169 22.84 -24.68 3.44
N TYR A 170 22.74 -23.54 2.75
CA TYR A 170 23.62 -23.20 1.63
C TYR A 170 24.77 -22.27 2.03
N GLY A 171 24.89 -21.90 3.30
CA GLY A 171 25.91 -20.99 3.80
C GLY A 171 25.74 -19.55 3.33
N TRP A 172 24.52 -19.16 2.93
CA TRP A 172 24.22 -17.79 2.51
C TRP A 172 24.11 -16.85 3.71
N THR A 173 24.54 -15.63 3.49
CA THR A 173 24.39 -14.53 4.45
C THR A 173 23.64 -13.38 3.79
N GLN A 174 23.15 -12.45 4.59
CA GLN A 174 22.55 -11.23 4.07
C GLN A 174 23.51 -10.52 3.11
N PRO A 175 23.14 -10.28 1.85
CA PRO A 175 23.95 -9.52 0.90
C PRO A 175 24.22 -8.10 1.39
N LYS A 176 25.41 -7.57 1.12
CA LYS A 176 25.83 -6.22 1.49
C LYS A 176 26.15 -5.33 0.30
N SER A 177 26.04 -5.88 -0.91
CA SER A 177 26.33 -5.21 -2.18
C SER A 177 25.58 -5.86 -3.32
N LEU A 178 25.58 -5.23 -4.50
CA LEU A 178 25.08 -5.82 -5.75
C LEU A 178 25.80 -7.13 -6.07
N SER A 179 27.11 -7.16 -5.93
CA SER A 179 27.92 -8.36 -6.20
C SER A 179 27.55 -9.53 -5.28
N ASP A 180 27.33 -9.26 -3.99
CA ASP A 180 26.91 -10.29 -3.03
C ASP A 180 25.52 -10.84 -3.39
N LEU A 181 24.59 -9.92 -3.73
CA LEU A 181 23.22 -10.27 -4.11
C LEU A 181 23.20 -11.10 -5.40
N GLU A 182 23.94 -10.69 -6.45
CA GLU A 182 24.02 -11.44 -7.71
C GLU A 182 24.74 -12.79 -7.54
N SER A 183 25.75 -12.86 -6.66
CA SER A 183 26.42 -14.13 -6.32
C SER A 183 25.46 -15.11 -5.64
N LEU A 184 24.65 -14.64 -4.69
CA LEU A 184 23.60 -15.45 -4.05
C LEU A 184 22.56 -15.90 -5.07
N MET A 185 22.09 -15.00 -5.93
CA MET A 185 21.12 -15.35 -6.99
C MET A 185 21.67 -16.38 -7.96
N GLN A 186 22.93 -16.25 -8.35
CA GLN A 186 23.60 -17.21 -9.24
C GLN A 186 23.75 -18.59 -8.58
N ASP A 187 24.14 -18.61 -7.30
CA ASP A 187 24.29 -19.86 -6.53
C ASP A 187 22.93 -20.54 -6.33
N ALA A 188 21.90 -19.80 -5.97
CA ALA A 188 20.53 -20.30 -5.85
C ALA A 188 20.05 -20.94 -7.17
N ALA A 189 20.27 -20.25 -8.30
CA ALA A 189 19.94 -20.78 -9.62
C ALA A 189 20.75 -22.06 -9.93
N GLY A 190 22.03 -22.13 -9.54
CA GLY A 190 22.88 -23.30 -9.66
C GLY A 190 22.38 -24.53 -8.89
N HIS A 191 21.68 -24.31 -7.79
CA HIS A 191 20.98 -25.35 -7.03
C HIS A 191 19.57 -25.67 -7.54
N GLY A 192 19.15 -25.10 -8.66
CA GLY A 192 17.81 -25.28 -9.25
C GLY A 192 16.70 -24.55 -8.47
N MET A 193 17.08 -23.63 -7.59
CA MET A 193 16.16 -22.81 -6.79
C MET A 193 15.87 -21.50 -7.51
N GLN A 194 14.65 -21.00 -7.39
CA GLN A 194 14.30 -19.67 -7.87
C GLN A 194 15.02 -18.60 -7.00
N PRO A 195 15.89 -17.74 -7.58
CA PRO A 195 16.60 -16.74 -6.78
C PRO A 195 15.68 -15.76 -6.08
N ILE A 196 14.76 -15.13 -6.84
CA ILE A 196 13.72 -14.25 -6.33
C ILE A 196 12.38 -14.75 -6.86
N THR A 197 11.54 -15.32 -5.99
CA THR A 197 10.16 -15.64 -6.39
C THR A 197 9.37 -14.35 -6.52
N ALA A 198 8.54 -14.26 -7.55
CA ALA A 198 7.73 -13.08 -7.85
C ALA A 198 6.60 -13.44 -8.81
N GLY A 199 5.52 -12.69 -8.74
CA GLY A 199 4.39 -12.78 -9.67
C GLY A 199 3.50 -11.54 -9.57
N ASN A 200 2.78 -11.22 -10.64
CA ASN A 200 1.85 -10.09 -10.68
C ASN A 200 0.41 -10.50 -11.05
N ALA A 201 0.10 -11.80 -11.02
CA ALA A 201 -1.24 -12.30 -11.37
C ALA A 201 -2.35 -11.79 -10.46
N ASP A 202 -2.05 -11.57 -9.17
CA ASP A 202 -3.01 -11.05 -8.19
C ASP A 202 -3.07 -9.52 -8.18
N TRP A 203 -1.93 -8.88 -8.41
CA TRP A 203 -1.80 -7.43 -8.32
C TRP A 203 -0.75 -6.91 -9.29
N LYS A 204 -1.20 -6.17 -10.31
CA LYS A 204 -0.30 -5.60 -11.33
C LYS A 204 0.69 -4.59 -10.75
N GLY A 205 0.33 -3.93 -9.65
CA GLY A 205 1.20 -3.02 -8.91
C GLY A 205 2.50 -3.66 -8.41
N ALA A 206 2.62 -5.02 -8.38
CA ALA A 206 3.88 -5.69 -8.11
C ALA A 206 5.02 -5.26 -9.05
N ASN A 207 4.71 -4.74 -10.23
CA ASN A 207 5.70 -4.21 -11.18
C ASN A 207 6.48 -3.03 -10.60
N GLU A 208 5.82 -2.15 -9.86
CA GLU A 208 6.45 -0.96 -9.29
C GLU A 208 7.33 -1.25 -8.08
N TRP A 209 7.12 -2.39 -7.38
CA TRP A 209 7.95 -2.79 -6.25
C TRP A 209 9.41 -2.93 -6.65
N PHE A 210 9.65 -3.64 -7.76
CA PHE A 210 11.01 -3.83 -8.30
C PHE A 210 11.62 -2.51 -8.79
N VAL A 211 10.83 -1.66 -9.44
CA VAL A 211 11.29 -0.34 -9.91
C VAL A 211 11.64 0.54 -8.71
N THR A 212 10.78 0.59 -7.70
CA THR A 212 11.01 1.31 -6.44
C THR A 212 12.33 0.87 -5.80
N MET A 213 12.53 -0.45 -5.61
CA MET A 213 13.72 -0.98 -4.97
C MET A 213 14.98 -0.70 -5.79
N MET A 214 14.94 -0.92 -7.11
CA MET A 214 16.09 -0.65 -7.97
C MET A 214 16.47 0.83 -7.99
N TRP A 215 15.51 1.73 -8.07
CA TRP A 215 15.84 3.16 -8.08
C TRP A 215 16.39 3.64 -6.74
N ASN A 216 15.84 3.19 -5.61
CA ASN A 216 16.34 3.59 -4.30
C ASN A 216 17.73 3.02 -4.00
N HIS A 217 17.97 1.75 -4.32
CA HIS A 217 19.18 1.04 -3.91
C HIS A 217 20.27 0.97 -5.00
N PHE A 218 19.95 1.32 -6.25
CA PHE A 218 20.90 1.40 -7.36
C PHE A 218 21.18 2.85 -7.76
N ALA A 219 20.13 3.65 -8.05
CA ALA A 219 20.29 5.07 -8.39
C ALA A 219 20.54 5.93 -7.14
N GLY A 220 19.94 5.57 -6.03
CA GLY A 220 20.09 6.23 -4.74
C GLY A 220 19.02 7.27 -4.44
N PRO A 221 18.72 7.48 -3.15
CA PRO A 221 17.66 8.39 -2.73
C PRO A 221 17.92 9.85 -3.06
N ASP A 222 19.19 10.27 -3.12
CA ASP A 222 19.55 11.65 -3.51
C ASP A 222 19.26 11.91 -4.99
N ALA A 223 19.58 10.97 -5.88
CA ALA A 223 19.21 11.05 -7.30
C ALA A 223 17.69 11.07 -7.48
N LEU A 224 16.97 10.25 -6.72
CA LEU A 224 15.50 10.26 -6.75
C LEU A 224 14.94 11.60 -6.27
N TYR A 225 15.44 12.14 -5.17
CA TYR A 225 15.04 13.47 -4.70
C TYR A 225 15.26 14.55 -5.77
N GLN A 226 16.42 14.53 -6.44
CA GLN A 226 16.73 15.45 -7.50
C GLN A 226 15.80 15.28 -8.71
N ALA A 227 15.49 14.05 -9.11
CA ALA A 227 14.57 13.78 -10.21
C ALA A 227 13.13 14.21 -9.88
N LEU A 228 12.62 13.83 -8.71
CA LEU A 228 11.30 14.21 -8.24
C LEU A 228 11.13 15.72 -8.05
N SER A 229 12.22 16.42 -7.68
CA SER A 229 12.25 17.89 -7.60
C SER A 229 12.57 18.59 -8.93
N GLY A 230 12.70 17.83 -10.03
CA GLY A 230 12.91 18.36 -11.38
C GLY A 230 14.33 18.87 -11.67
N GLN A 231 15.32 18.52 -10.84
CA GLN A 231 16.71 18.96 -10.99
C GLN A 231 17.50 18.10 -11.98
N ILE A 232 17.21 16.80 -12.05
CA ILE A 232 17.74 15.88 -13.06
C ILE A 232 16.58 15.15 -13.77
N LYS A 233 16.89 14.47 -14.86
CA LYS A 233 15.87 13.81 -15.69
C LYS A 233 15.80 12.31 -15.39
N TRP A 234 14.65 11.71 -15.58
CA TRP A 234 14.48 10.25 -15.54
C TRP A 234 15.26 9.52 -16.65
N THR A 235 15.74 10.26 -17.66
CA THR A 235 16.65 9.75 -18.70
C THR A 235 18.12 9.77 -18.30
N ASP A 236 18.46 10.21 -17.10
CA ASP A 236 19.83 10.14 -16.59
C ASP A 236 20.28 8.66 -16.56
N PRO A 237 21.54 8.38 -16.94
CA PRO A 237 22.08 7.02 -16.98
C PRO A 237 21.83 6.20 -15.71
N VAL A 238 21.87 6.83 -14.55
CA VAL A 238 21.68 6.13 -13.26
C VAL A 238 20.33 5.43 -13.15
N PHE A 239 19.26 6.01 -13.69
CA PHE A 239 17.93 5.39 -13.71
C PHE A 239 17.81 4.34 -14.81
N VAL A 240 18.38 4.61 -15.98
CA VAL A 240 18.39 3.69 -17.11
C VAL A 240 19.17 2.41 -16.75
N ASP A 241 20.32 2.55 -16.10
CA ASP A 241 21.17 1.43 -15.69
C ASP A 241 20.49 0.57 -14.61
N ALA A 242 19.77 1.19 -13.67
CA ALA A 242 18.95 0.50 -12.68
C ALA A 242 17.90 -0.40 -13.36
N ILE A 243 17.12 0.14 -14.30
CA ILE A 243 16.10 -0.61 -15.04
C ILE A 243 16.74 -1.67 -15.96
N THR A 244 17.91 -1.37 -16.53
CA THR A 244 18.67 -2.33 -17.36
C THR A 244 19.12 -3.52 -16.52
N THR A 245 19.65 -3.28 -15.33
CA THR A 245 20.07 -4.34 -14.39
C THR A 245 18.88 -5.20 -13.99
N LEU A 246 17.77 -4.59 -13.62
CA LEU A 246 16.53 -5.31 -13.28
C LEU A 246 16.02 -6.15 -14.45
N ASN A 247 15.95 -5.57 -15.65
CA ASN A 247 15.56 -6.31 -16.85
C ASN A 247 16.47 -7.51 -17.11
N ASN A 248 17.79 -7.36 -16.92
CA ASN A 248 18.73 -8.47 -17.07
C ASN A 248 18.44 -9.60 -16.08
N TRP A 249 18.02 -9.31 -14.84
CA TRP A 249 17.63 -10.33 -13.89
C TRP A 249 16.37 -11.09 -14.33
N PHE A 250 15.37 -10.39 -14.86
CA PHE A 250 14.19 -11.04 -15.47
C PHE A 250 14.58 -11.91 -16.65
N GLN A 251 15.46 -11.42 -17.55
CA GLN A 251 15.90 -12.19 -18.72
C GLN A 251 16.74 -13.42 -18.37
N LYS A 252 17.48 -13.41 -17.24
CA LYS A 252 18.20 -14.57 -16.70
C LYS A 252 17.27 -15.57 -15.99
N GLY A 253 15.98 -15.23 -15.80
CA GLY A 253 15.05 -16.02 -15.01
C GLY A 253 15.34 -15.96 -13.50
N TRP A 254 16.06 -14.94 -13.03
CA TRP A 254 16.34 -14.76 -11.60
C TRP A 254 15.16 -14.19 -10.84
N VAL A 255 14.24 -13.49 -11.51
CA VAL A 255 12.99 -12.96 -10.96
C VAL A 255 11.83 -13.68 -11.65
N GLY A 256 10.95 -14.32 -10.84
CA GLY A 256 9.75 -14.98 -11.33
C GLY A 256 9.98 -16.18 -12.24
N LYS A 257 11.17 -16.83 -12.21
CA LYS A 257 11.58 -17.99 -13.01
C LYS A 257 11.64 -17.73 -14.53
N SER A 258 10.59 -17.14 -15.09
CA SER A 258 10.53 -16.62 -16.46
C SER A 258 9.58 -15.43 -16.50
N VAL A 259 9.60 -14.65 -17.57
CA VAL A 259 8.65 -13.54 -17.76
C VAL A 259 7.21 -14.07 -17.84
N ASP A 260 6.98 -15.22 -18.47
CA ASP A 260 5.66 -15.82 -18.57
C ASP A 260 5.17 -16.33 -17.21
N ASP A 261 6.04 -16.95 -16.41
CA ASP A 261 5.73 -17.39 -15.06
C ASP A 261 5.41 -16.20 -14.14
N TYR A 262 6.13 -15.08 -14.28
CA TYR A 262 5.87 -13.86 -13.53
C TYR A 262 4.45 -13.33 -13.73
N PHE A 263 3.90 -13.40 -14.94
CA PHE A 263 2.54 -12.98 -15.24
C PHE A 263 1.46 -13.97 -14.74
N THR A 264 1.85 -15.17 -14.36
CA THR A 264 0.91 -16.24 -13.96
C THR A 264 1.04 -16.64 -12.48
N TYR A 265 2.16 -16.28 -11.83
CA TYR A 265 2.34 -16.60 -10.42
C TYR A 265 1.48 -15.72 -9.53
N HIS A 266 0.75 -16.41 -8.65
CA HIS A 266 -0.03 -15.84 -7.57
C HIS A 266 0.81 -15.69 -6.29
N PHE A 267 0.50 -14.74 -5.44
CA PHE A 267 1.22 -14.52 -4.17
C PHE A 267 1.27 -15.78 -3.29
N PRO A 268 0.17 -16.55 -3.09
CA PRO A 268 0.22 -17.82 -2.36
C PRO A 268 1.23 -18.82 -2.90
N GLN A 269 1.46 -18.82 -4.21
CA GLN A 269 2.48 -19.67 -4.82
C GLN A 269 3.89 -19.19 -4.43
N CYS A 270 4.15 -17.88 -4.47
CA CYS A 270 5.43 -17.29 -4.04
C CYS A 270 5.73 -17.62 -2.57
N TYR A 271 4.75 -17.49 -1.67
CA TYR A 271 4.89 -17.84 -0.25
C TYR A 271 5.21 -19.33 -0.05
N THR A 272 4.51 -20.18 -0.80
CA THR A 272 4.74 -21.64 -0.78
C THR A 272 6.15 -21.99 -1.26
N MET A 273 6.63 -21.35 -2.33
CA MET A 273 7.98 -21.56 -2.84
C MET A 273 9.05 -21.18 -1.82
N LEU A 274 8.87 -20.05 -1.12
CA LEU A 274 9.79 -19.63 -0.07
C LEU A 274 9.79 -20.60 1.11
N ALA A 275 8.62 -21.01 1.59
CA ALA A 275 8.48 -21.94 2.71
C ALA A 275 9.04 -23.34 2.40
N LYS A 276 8.95 -23.81 1.15
CA LYS A 276 9.40 -25.13 0.71
C LYS A 276 10.84 -25.16 0.15
N GLU A 277 11.62 -24.13 0.39
CA GLU A 277 13.00 -24.01 -0.12
C GLU A 277 13.11 -24.12 -1.67
N GLN A 278 12.05 -23.70 -2.37
CA GLN A 278 12.03 -23.65 -3.85
C GLN A 278 12.43 -22.27 -4.36
N ALA A 279 12.42 -21.27 -3.48
CA ALA A 279 12.93 -19.94 -3.73
C ALA A 279 13.86 -19.49 -2.62
N ALA A 280 14.91 -18.72 -2.95
CA ALA A 280 15.86 -18.20 -1.98
C ALA A 280 15.31 -16.95 -1.28
N MET A 281 14.71 -16.04 -2.06
CA MET A 281 14.25 -14.74 -1.60
C MET A 281 12.88 -14.38 -2.18
N TYR A 282 12.17 -13.48 -1.47
CA TYR A 282 10.98 -12.81 -1.96
C TYR A 282 11.10 -11.32 -1.67
N TRP A 283 11.13 -10.49 -2.72
CA TRP A 283 11.17 -9.03 -2.61
C TRP A 283 9.75 -8.49 -2.56
N SER A 284 9.40 -7.90 -1.45
CA SER A 284 8.06 -7.36 -1.24
C SER A 284 8.06 -6.31 -0.12
N GLY A 285 6.91 -5.87 0.30
CA GLY A 285 6.76 -4.90 1.39
C GLY A 285 6.27 -5.51 2.69
N THR A 286 6.01 -4.64 3.66
CA THR A 286 5.59 -5.01 5.02
C THR A 286 4.18 -5.64 5.09
N TRP A 287 3.36 -5.52 4.04
CA TRP A 287 2.08 -6.25 3.92
C TRP A 287 2.24 -7.77 3.98
N GLU A 288 3.43 -8.29 3.70
CA GLU A 288 3.71 -9.72 3.79
C GLU A 288 3.87 -10.22 5.23
N LEU A 289 4.01 -9.34 6.20
CA LEU A 289 4.00 -9.71 7.64
C LEU A 289 2.68 -10.39 8.00
N ALA A 290 1.58 -9.98 7.36
CA ALA A 290 0.27 -10.62 7.51
C ALA A 290 0.12 -11.86 6.63
N ALA A 291 0.68 -11.85 5.41
CA ALA A 291 0.45 -12.86 4.39
C ALA A 291 1.31 -14.12 4.52
N LEU A 292 2.56 -13.98 4.96
CA LEU A 292 3.51 -15.09 5.07
C LEU A 292 3.23 -16.11 6.18
N PRO A 293 2.83 -15.71 7.42
CA PRO A 293 2.73 -16.63 8.55
C PRO A 293 1.89 -17.90 8.30
N PRO A 294 0.77 -17.87 7.54
CA PRO A 294 -0.02 -19.06 7.25
C PRO A 294 0.72 -20.17 6.49
N TYR A 295 1.81 -19.87 5.82
CA TYR A 295 2.58 -20.81 5.00
C TYR A 295 3.77 -21.43 5.74
N PHE A 296 4.08 -20.95 6.94
CA PHE A 296 5.25 -21.34 7.72
C PHE A 296 4.87 -22.00 9.04
N GLY A 297 5.72 -22.95 9.44
CA GLY A 297 5.60 -23.63 10.73
C GLY A 297 4.65 -24.81 10.75
N LYS A 298 4.49 -25.40 11.93
CA LYS A 298 3.74 -26.65 12.13
C LYS A 298 2.27 -26.58 11.69
N LYS A 299 1.64 -25.42 11.82
CA LYS A 299 0.25 -25.22 11.35
C LYS A 299 0.12 -25.31 9.84
N ALA A 300 1.17 -24.95 9.12
CA ALA A 300 1.28 -25.08 7.65
C ALA A 300 1.79 -26.46 7.22
N GLY A 301 2.00 -27.38 8.15
CA GLY A 301 2.52 -28.74 7.88
C GLY A 301 4.02 -28.79 7.57
N ASN A 302 4.80 -27.80 8.02
CA ASN A 302 6.26 -27.75 7.87
C ASN A 302 6.92 -27.19 9.13
N ASP A 303 8.26 -27.22 9.18
CA ASP A 303 9.06 -26.63 10.27
C ASP A 303 9.78 -25.35 9.82
N ALA A 304 9.41 -24.82 8.64
CA ALA A 304 10.02 -23.60 8.08
C ALA A 304 9.70 -22.40 8.95
N THR A 305 10.64 -21.46 8.98
CA THR A 305 10.49 -20.13 9.55
C THR A 305 10.78 -19.09 8.49
N TRP A 306 10.35 -17.88 8.71
CA TRP A 306 10.66 -16.76 7.83
C TRP A 306 11.34 -15.63 8.60
N SER A 307 12.12 -14.87 7.89
CA SER A 307 12.74 -13.64 8.35
C SER A 307 12.83 -12.67 7.18
N TRP A 308 13.35 -11.49 7.44
CA TRP A 308 13.61 -10.50 6.41
C TRP A 308 14.92 -9.74 6.71
N PHE A 309 15.44 -9.09 5.69
CA PHE A 309 16.53 -8.13 5.78
C PHE A 309 16.30 -6.96 4.82
N PRO A 310 16.85 -5.75 5.11
CA PRO A 310 16.74 -4.61 4.21
C PRO A 310 17.45 -4.89 2.89
N THR A 311 16.99 -4.27 1.81
CA THR A 311 17.67 -4.31 0.52
C THR A 311 19.09 -3.74 0.68
N PRO A 312 20.12 -4.44 0.17
CA PRO A 312 21.48 -3.92 0.23
C PRO A 312 21.67 -2.73 -0.71
N PRO A 313 22.69 -1.89 -0.51
CA PRO A 313 23.13 -0.93 -1.51
C PRO A 313 23.58 -1.67 -2.78
N LEU A 314 23.02 -1.29 -3.92
CA LEU A 314 23.33 -1.88 -5.23
C LEU A 314 24.33 -1.05 -6.03
N ALA A 315 24.73 0.11 -5.51
CA ALA A 315 25.80 0.96 -6.05
C ALA A 315 26.56 1.65 -4.92
N SER A 316 27.71 2.24 -5.28
CA SER A 316 28.51 3.04 -4.33
C SER A 316 27.78 4.34 -3.94
N GLY A 317 28.03 4.83 -2.72
CA GLY A 317 27.44 6.08 -2.24
C GLY A 317 25.98 5.96 -1.76
N ILE A 318 25.46 4.72 -1.64
CA ILE A 318 24.14 4.46 -1.06
C ILE A 318 24.32 3.99 0.39
N PRO A 319 23.48 4.43 1.34
CA PRO A 319 23.55 3.97 2.72
C PRO A 319 23.46 2.45 2.82
N PRO A 320 24.23 1.81 3.72
CA PRO A 320 24.19 0.35 3.91
C PRO A 320 22.84 -0.15 4.42
N ILE A 321 22.05 0.73 5.04
CA ILE A 321 20.67 0.50 5.43
C ILE A 321 19.87 1.74 5.05
N LEU A 322 18.83 1.52 4.31
CA LEU A 322 17.91 2.50 3.75
C LEU A 322 16.51 1.87 3.74
N TYR A 323 15.50 2.63 4.14
CA TYR A 323 14.11 2.22 4.03
C TYR A 323 13.32 3.21 3.18
N GLU A 324 12.55 2.71 2.25
CA GLU A 324 11.60 3.51 1.51
C GLU A 324 10.47 3.96 2.43
N LEU A 325 10.22 5.27 2.47
CA LEU A 325 9.03 5.79 3.12
C LEU A 325 7.81 5.49 2.26
N SER A 326 6.80 4.93 2.87
CA SER A 326 5.60 4.51 2.18
C SER A 326 4.33 4.76 3.00
N ILE A 327 3.32 5.26 2.31
CA ILE A 327 1.94 5.30 2.77
C ILE A 327 1.17 4.37 1.83
N GLY A 328 0.82 3.18 2.31
CA GLY A 328 0.08 2.17 1.53
C GLY A 328 -1.42 2.35 1.58
N GLY A 329 -1.93 3.27 2.41
CA GLY A 329 -3.34 3.55 2.50
C GLY A 329 -3.64 4.89 3.15
N THR A 330 -4.76 5.50 2.79
CA THR A 330 -5.20 6.76 3.36
C THR A 330 -6.71 6.80 3.59
N TYR A 331 -7.14 7.52 4.63
CA TYR A 331 -8.54 7.86 4.89
C TYR A 331 -8.79 9.33 4.64
N SER A 332 -9.79 9.63 3.80
CA SER A 332 -10.24 10.99 3.49
C SER A 332 -11.73 11.14 3.81
N ILE A 333 -12.21 12.37 3.91
CA ILE A 333 -13.63 12.65 4.11
C ILE A 333 -14.26 13.04 2.76
N ASN A 334 -15.32 12.34 2.37
CA ASN A 334 -16.10 12.65 1.19
C ASN A 334 -16.70 14.06 1.27
N ALA A 335 -16.50 14.89 0.26
CA ALA A 335 -17.06 16.24 0.20
C ALA A 335 -18.61 16.25 0.21
N LYS A 336 -19.26 15.13 -0.04
CA LYS A 336 -20.71 14.96 -0.01
C LYS A 336 -21.22 14.33 1.29
N SER A 337 -20.34 14.03 2.26
CA SER A 337 -20.76 13.56 3.57
C SER A 337 -21.75 14.56 4.22
N GLN A 338 -22.84 14.03 4.76
CA GLN A 338 -23.88 14.85 5.40
C GLN A 338 -23.49 15.30 6.81
N ASN A 339 -22.49 14.64 7.41
CA ASN A 339 -21.99 15.01 8.75
C ASN A 339 -20.47 14.79 8.84
N PRO A 340 -19.65 15.63 8.20
CA PRO A 340 -18.20 15.48 8.21
C PRO A 340 -17.60 15.61 9.61
N ASP A 341 -18.26 16.31 10.55
CA ASP A 341 -17.82 16.39 11.94
C ASP A 341 -17.87 15.04 12.65
N ALA A 342 -18.92 14.25 12.39
CA ALA A 342 -19.05 12.89 12.92
C ALA A 342 -17.95 11.96 12.33
N VAL A 343 -17.68 12.08 11.03
CA VAL A 343 -16.61 11.34 10.37
C VAL A 343 -15.25 11.68 10.97
N ALA A 344 -14.95 12.97 11.12
CA ALA A 344 -13.70 13.42 11.71
C ALA A 344 -13.55 12.97 13.18
N GLN A 345 -14.65 12.90 13.94
CA GLN A 345 -14.64 12.38 15.30
C GLN A 345 -14.30 10.88 15.34
N TYR A 346 -14.84 10.08 14.41
CA TYR A 346 -14.47 8.66 14.30
C TYR A 346 -13.00 8.49 13.92
N LEU A 347 -12.51 9.23 12.91
CA LEU A 347 -11.11 9.17 12.51
C LEU A 347 -10.18 9.57 13.66
N ALA A 348 -10.53 10.61 14.43
CA ALA A 348 -9.75 11.01 15.61
C ALA A 348 -9.69 9.91 16.66
N TRP A 349 -10.81 9.23 16.91
CA TRP A 349 -10.87 8.10 17.82
C TRP A 349 -10.06 6.90 17.30
N TYR A 350 -10.16 6.58 16.01
CA TYR A 350 -9.42 5.48 15.36
C TYR A 350 -7.91 5.67 15.52
N PHE A 351 -7.37 6.82 15.13
CA PHE A 351 -5.93 7.09 15.19
C PHE A 351 -5.38 7.19 16.62
N ALA A 352 -6.22 7.51 17.58
CA ALA A 352 -5.84 7.55 19.00
C ALA A 352 -5.87 6.16 19.67
N ASN A 353 -6.45 5.14 19.04
CA ASN A 353 -6.59 3.78 19.58
C ASN A 353 -5.32 2.95 19.43
N LYS A 354 -4.22 3.37 20.08
CA LYS A 354 -2.92 2.67 20.02
C LYS A 354 -3.01 1.20 20.42
N GLU A 355 -3.87 0.86 21.39
CA GLU A 355 -4.03 -0.52 21.84
C GLU A 355 -4.59 -1.40 20.72
N GLY A 356 -5.63 -0.95 20.01
CA GLY A 356 -6.20 -1.66 18.86
C GLY A 356 -5.18 -1.82 17.74
N ILE A 357 -4.45 -0.72 17.41
CA ILE A 357 -3.40 -0.70 16.37
C ILE A 357 -2.29 -1.71 16.70
N ALA A 358 -1.74 -1.68 17.92
CA ALA A 358 -0.67 -2.59 18.31
C ALA A 358 -1.13 -4.06 18.41
N LYS A 359 -2.37 -4.31 18.80
CA LYS A 359 -2.97 -5.66 18.78
C LYS A 359 -3.19 -6.18 17.37
N SER A 360 -3.58 -5.33 16.41
CA SER A 360 -3.72 -5.71 15.01
C SER A 360 -2.39 -6.21 14.44
N LEU A 361 -1.32 -5.45 14.65
CA LEU A 361 0.02 -5.88 14.26
C LEU A 361 0.39 -7.23 14.88
N LYS A 362 0.19 -7.40 16.20
CA LYS A 362 0.52 -8.66 16.89
C LYS A 362 -0.24 -9.88 16.35
N LEU A 363 -1.53 -9.72 16.06
CA LEU A 363 -2.40 -10.86 15.75
C LEU A 363 -2.37 -11.25 14.28
N PHE A 364 -2.15 -10.27 13.40
CA PHE A 364 -2.30 -10.42 11.96
C PHE A 364 -1.07 -9.95 11.18
N GLY A 365 -0.08 -9.30 11.81
CA GLY A 365 0.97 -8.59 11.08
C GLY A 365 0.44 -7.37 10.31
N SER A 366 -0.79 -6.91 10.63
CA SER A 366 -1.39 -5.75 9.94
C SER A 366 -0.55 -4.51 10.12
N GLU A 367 -0.31 -3.82 9.03
CA GLU A 367 0.48 -2.62 9.00
C GLU A 367 -0.19 -1.49 9.78
N PRO A 368 0.51 -0.85 10.72
CA PRO A 368 -0.08 0.21 11.52
C PRO A 368 -0.18 1.52 10.75
N PRO A 369 -1.11 2.42 11.12
CA PRO A 369 -0.98 3.82 10.74
C PRO A 369 0.33 4.41 11.26
N PRO A 370 0.91 5.40 10.56
CA PRO A 370 2.16 6.06 10.97
C PRO A 370 1.97 6.98 12.17
N VAL A 371 1.56 6.39 13.29
CA VAL A 371 1.49 7.06 14.59
C VAL A 371 2.75 6.73 15.41
N HIS A 372 3.05 7.56 16.42
CA HIS A 372 4.20 7.30 17.28
C HIS A 372 3.99 6.04 18.12
N LEU A 373 4.54 4.90 17.63
CA LEU A 373 4.65 3.65 18.35
C LEU A 373 6.11 3.44 18.79
N THR A 374 6.27 2.91 20.00
CA THR A 374 7.55 2.52 20.58
C THR A 374 7.54 1.03 20.90
N SER A 375 8.69 0.44 21.16
CA SER A 375 8.77 -0.97 21.59
C SER A 375 7.90 -1.29 22.81
N ALA A 376 7.65 -0.31 23.68
CA ALA A 376 6.76 -0.45 24.84
C ALA A 376 5.27 -0.55 24.47
N ASP A 377 4.88 -0.07 23.31
CA ASP A 377 3.50 -0.13 22.83
C ASP A 377 3.15 -1.52 22.24
N PHE A 378 4.15 -2.32 21.84
CA PHE A 378 3.92 -3.65 21.28
C PHE A 378 3.56 -4.67 22.35
N PRO A 379 2.44 -5.38 22.24
CA PRO A 379 2.04 -6.38 23.24
C PRO A 379 3.06 -7.53 23.35
N ALA A 380 3.23 -8.07 24.55
CA ALA A 380 4.11 -9.22 24.78
C ALA A 380 3.74 -10.38 23.83
N GLY A 381 4.75 -10.97 23.18
CA GLY A 381 4.57 -12.05 22.19
C GLY A 381 4.20 -11.56 20.78
N THR A 382 4.36 -10.28 20.47
CA THR A 382 4.43 -9.80 19.07
C THR A 382 5.60 -10.49 18.37
N ASN A 383 5.42 -10.89 17.12
CA ASN A 383 6.49 -11.52 16.35
C ASN A 383 7.66 -10.52 16.20
N PRO A 384 8.90 -10.95 16.56
CA PRO A 384 10.07 -10.08 16.46
C PRO A 384 10.32 -9.52 15.05
N ASN A 385 9.92 -10.24 14.00
CA ASN A 385 10.03 -9.74 12.64
C ASN A 385 9.09 -8.55 12.39
N ASP A 386 7.89 -8.55 13.01
CA ASP A 386 6.89 -7.50 12.83
C ASP A 386 7.26 -6.23 13.61
N SER A 387 7.71 -6.35 14.88
CA SER A 387 8.10 -5.19 15.67
C SER A 387 9.38 -4.54 15.17
N ARG A 388 10.37 -5.36 14.75
CA ARG A 388 11.69 -4.90 14.31
C ARG A 388 11.61 -3.92 13.15
N VAL A 389 10.76 -4.18 12.15
CA VAL A 389 10.68 -3.31 10.97
C VAL A 389 10.22 -1.90 11.36
N TYR A 390 9.23 -1.77 12.23
CA TYR A 390 8.72 -0.46 12.64
C TYR A 390 9.66 0.25 13.62
N GLU A 391 10.39 -0.48 14.44
CA GLU A 391 11.48 0.07 15.27
C GLU A 391 12.62 0.61 14.39
N GLU A 392 13.05 -0.15 13.38
CA GLU A 392 14.08 0.27 12.43
C GLU A 392 13.61 1.45 11.58
N LEU A 393 12.39 1.42 11.05
CA LEU A 393 11.80 2.55 10.31
C LEU A 393 11.80 3.85 11.14
N ALA A 394 11.45 3.79 12.42
CA ALA A 394 11.49 4.95 13.30
C ALA A 394 12.91 5.49 13.47
N VAL A 395 13.92 4.61 13.63
CA VAL A 395 15.32 4.99 13.80
C VAL A 395 15.91 5.59 12.53
N TYR A 396 15.68 4.95 11.37
CA TYR A 396 16.30 5.37 10.10
C TYR A 396 15.60 6.58 9.49
N SER A 397 14.27 6.69 9.61
CA SER A 397 13.55 7.90 9.19
C SER A 397 13.94 9.14 10.01
N ALA A 398 14.17 8.98 11.32
CA ALA A 398 14.66 10.07 12.17
C ALA A 398 16.07 10.56 11.77
N LYS A 399 16.85 9.72 11.08
CA LYS A 399 18.17 10.07 10.53
C LYS A 399 18.11 10.54 9.09
N ASN A 400 16.93 10.65 8.49
CA ASN A 400 16.71 10.89 7.05
C ASN A 400 17.42 9.87 6.13
N LEU A 401 17.68 8.65 6.61
CA LEU A 401 18.17 7.53 5.80
C LEU A 401 16.96 6.84 5.17
N ILE A 402 16.38 7.52 4.18
CA ILE A 402 15.08 7.26 3.60
C ILE A 402 15.16 7.14 2.09
N GLY A 403 14.27 6.32 1.54
CA GLY A 403 13.96 6.23 0.12
C GLY A 403 12.52 6.65 -0.17
N TYR A 404 12.07 6.45 -1.41
CA TYR A 404 10.78 6.92 -1.92
C TYR A 404 10.05 5.77 -2.61
N THR A 405 8.82 5.51 -2.19
CA THR A 405 7.93 4.60 -2.93
C THR A 405 7.15 5.34 -4.00
N THR A 406 6.85 4.65 -5.10
CA THR A 406 6.20 5.26 -6.26
C THR A 406 4.78 5.72 -5.93
N TRP A 407 3.99 4.90 -5.25
CA TRP A 407 2.61 5.18 -4.83
C TRP A 407 2.46 6.28 -3.77
N THR A 408 3.56 6.73 -3.15
CA THR A 408 3.54 7.82 -2.18
C THR A 408 4.05 9.13 -2.77
N PHE A 409 5.11 9.08 -3.62
CA PHE A 409 5.88 10.28 -3.99
C PHE A 409 5.85 10.63 -5.48
N TRP A 410 5.42 9.74 -6.38
CA TRP A 410 5.26 10.08 -7.79
C TRP A 410 3.88 10.69 -8.07
N PRO A 411 3.75 11.56 -9.07
CA PRO A 411 2.45 12.04 -9.48
C PRO A 411 1.65 10.92 -10.18
N PRO A 412 0.28 10.99 -10.18
CA PRO A 412 -0.58 9.84 -10.46
C PRO A 412 -0.41 9.16 -11.82
N LYS A 413 -0.17 9.92 -12.89
CA LYS A 413 0.03 9.33 -14.22
C LYS A 413 1.41 8.73 -14.38
N SER A 414 2.42 9.33 -13.74
CA SER A 414 3.78 8.79 -13.69
C SER A 414 3.80 7.46 -12.96
N ASP A 415 3.13 7.35 -11.83
CA ASP A 415 2.96 6.13 -11.08
C ASP A 415 2.24 5.05 -11.92
N THR A 416 1.08 5.38 -12.50
CA THR A 416 0.37 4.49 -13.42
C THR A 416 1.24 4.04 -14.61
N TYR A 417 2.09 4.91 -15.14
CA TYR A 417 3.02 4.59 -16.21
C TYR A 417 4.07 3.55 -15.76
N ILE A 418 4.63 3.75 -14.58
CA ILE A 418 5.62 2.84 -14.00
C ILE A 418 5.04 1.42 -13.93
N ILE A 419 3.84 1.28 -13.39
CA ILE A 419 3.14 -0.01 -13.26
C ILE A 419 2.89 -0.66 -14.63
N ASN A 420 2.34 0.09 -15.56
CA ASN A 420 1.84 -0.46 -16.81
C ASN A 420 2.94 -0.73 -17.83
N GLU A 421 3.92 0.16 -17.94
CA GLU A 421 4.92 0.11 -19.00
C GLU A 421 6.13 -0.73 -18.64
N PHE A 422 6.34 -1.07 -17.37
CA PHE A 422 7.42 -1.98 -16.98
C PHE A 422 7.28 -3.36 -17.62
N GLU A 423 6.06 -3.85 -17.82
CA GLU A 423 5.81 -5.10 -18.56
C GLU A 423 6.35 -5.06 -19.99
N ASN A 424 6.32 -3.91 -20.64
CA ASN A 424 6.89 -3.73 -21.97
C ASN A 424 8.42 -3.82 -21.98
N VAL A 425 9.08 -3.48 -20.87
CA VAL A 425 10.52 -3.67 -20.70
C VAL A 425 10.88 -5.16 -20.60
N ILE A 426 10.26 -5.87 -19.67
CA ILE A 426 10.58 -7.29 -19.43
C ILE A 426 10.15 -8.20 -20.58
N THR A 427 9.14 -7.82 -21.35
CA THR A 427 8.72 -8.51 -22.59
C THR A 427 9.49 -8.05 -23.83
N LYS A 428 10.49 -7.17 -23.69
CA LYS A 428 11.32 -6.61 -24.79
C LYS A 428 10.55 -5.83 -25.86
N LYS A 429 9.34 -5.34 -25.55
CA LYS A 429 8.58 -4.46 -26.43
C LYS A 429 9.10 -3.01 -26.39
N THR A 430 9.77 -2.63 -25.30
CA THR A 430 10.49 -1.38 -25.17
C THR A 430 11.85 -1.58 -24.51
N THR A 431 12.76 -0.63 -24.68
CA THR A 431 14.05 -0.64 -23.99
C THR A 431 13.98 0.10 -22.66
N PRO A 432 14.87 -0.19 -21.68
CA PRO A 432 14.99 0.60 -20.45
C PRO A 432 15.13 2.10 -20.70
N ALA A 433 15.92 2.51 -21.70
CA ALA A 433 16.08 3.92 -22.06
C ALA A 433 14.77 4.54 -22.59
N ALA A 434 14.02 3.84 -23.44
CA ALA A 434 12.73 4.30 -23.95
C ALA A 434 11.66 4.37 -22.84
N TYR A 435 11.68 3.40 -21.91
CA TYR A 435 10.82 3.41 -20.72
C TYR A 435 11.08 4.66 -19.86
N CYS A 436 12.34 4.96 -19.54
CA CYS A 436 12.72 6.14 -18.78
C CYS A 436 12.38 7.45 -19.54
N ALA A 437 12.50 7.48 -20.87
CA ALA A 437 12.13 8.63 -21.70
C ALA A 437 10.61 8.86 -21.73
N GLY A 438 9.82 7.80 -21.76
CA GLY A 438 8.37 7.87 -21.65
C GLY A 438 7.94 8.42 -20.29
N LEU A 439 8.52 7.91 -19.20
CA LEU A 439 8.29 8.45 -17.85
C LEU A 439 8.65 9.92 -17.77
N GLN A 440 9.81 10.34 -18.30
CA GLN A 440 10.24 11.74 -18.33
C GLN A 440 9.17 12.63 -18.96
N THR A 441 8.61 12.20 -20.09
CA THR A 441 7.60 12.99 -20.81
C THR A 441 6.34 13.20 -19.98
N ILE A 442 5.86 12.17 -19.28
CA ILE A 442 4.65 12.22 -18.44
C ILE A 442 4.95 13.03 -17.18
N PHE A 443 6.08 12.73 -16.52
CA PHE A 443 6.50 13.41 -15.30
C PHE A 443 6.64 14.91 -15.49
N GLU A 444 7.27 15.39 -16.55
CA GLU A 444 7.39 16.81 -16.84
C GLU A 444 6.04 17.54 -16.95
N GLN A 445 5.04 16.88 -17.51
CA GLN A 445 3.69 17.44 -17.62
C GLN A 445 3.04 17.58 -16.25
N GLU A 446 3.17 16.55 -15.42
CA GLU A 446 2.61 16.53 -14.06
C GLU A 446 3.38 17.46 -13.12
N PHE A 447 4.71 17.51 -13.23
CA PHE A 447 5.57 18.44 -12.48
C PHE A 447 5.17 19.88 -12.72
N LYS A 448 4.98 20.29 -13.99
CA LYS A 448 4.50 21.64 -14.37
C LYS A 448 3.12 21.97 -13.79
N GLN A 449 2.31 20.97 -13.49
CA GLN A 449 0.98 21.12 -12.86
C GLN A 449 1.06 21.14 -11.33
N GLY A 450 2.24 20.93 -10.74
CA GLY A 450 2.45 20.85 -9.29
C GLY A 450 1.76 19.62 -8.68
N LEU A 451 1.85 18.45 -9.35
CA LEU A 451 1.21 17.21 -8.90
C LEU A 451 2.16 16.30 -8.13
N VAL A 452 3.44 16.62 -8.02
CA VAL A 452 4.38 15.87 -7.19
C VAL A 452 4.02 16.07 -5.71
N PRO A 453 3.82 14.99 -4.95
CA PRO A 453 3.60 15.08 -3.50
C PRO A 453 4.76 15.78 -2.78
N PRO A 454 4.57 16.26 -1.55
CA PRO A 454 5.64 16.85 -0.75
C PRO A 454 6.81 15.88 -0.55
N LEU A 455 8.02 16.36 -0.79
CA LEU A 455 9.25 15.57 -0.71
C LEU A 455 10.03 15.88 0.56
N PHE A 456 10.70 14.87 1.08
CA PHE A 456 11.67 14.99 2.18
C PHE A 456 13.06 14.78 1.62
N LYS A 457 13.98 15.68 1.97
CA LYS A 457 15.36 15.54 1.52
C LYS A 457 16.04 14.40 2.31
N PRO A 458 16.63 13.40 1.63
CA PRO A 458 17.39 12.37 2.31
C PRO A 458 18.67 12.94 2.93
N ALA A 459 19.24 12.25 3.90
CA ALA A 459 20.55 12.59 4.42
C ALA A 459 21.60 12.41 3.32
N THR A 460 22.57 13.32 3.29
CA THR A 460 23.76 13.15 2.45
C THR A 460 24.62 12.03 3.08
N TYR A 461 25.01 11.04 2.27
CA TYR A 461 25.77 9.88 2.71
C TYR A 461 27.11 9.80 1.98
#